data_056f047998be8932b546a0b52d2f313c
#
_entry.id   056f047998be8932b546a0b52d2f313c
#
_cell.length_a   1.000
_cell.length_b   1.000
_cell.length_c   1.000
_cell.angle_alpha   90.00
_cell.angle_beta   90.00
_cell.angle_gamma   90.00
#
_symmetry.space_group_name_H-M   'P 1'
#
loop_
_entity.id
_entity.type
_entity.pdbx_description
1 polymer ?
#
loop_
_entity_poly.entity_id
_entity_poly.type
_entity_poly.pdbx_seq_one_letter_code
_entity_poly.pdbx_strand_id
1 'polypeptide(L)'
;MVIDVETGGFDAKKDALLEIAAVLVNFDENQRLCRSHTIHYHIHPFPGANIDPEALKITGIDPYHPLRPAYHEDKAAERFFDEIRAYQKQQECTRSILVGHNATFDLGFINALAERTDYKRNPFHPFSVLDTVSLGALAYGQTVLARIARQGGFEYDSSKAHGAKYDAELTADIFCHIVNTWAEKIGYSWPASEEQP
;
A
#
# COMPACT_ATOMS: atom_id res chain seq x y z
N MET A 1 7.08 -3.26 0.37
CA MET A 1 5.67 -3.67 0.14
C MET A 1 4.85 -2.41 -0.05
N VAL A 2 4.14 -2.29 -1.16
CA VAL A 2 3.34 -1.08 -1.47
C VAL A 2 1.94 -1.27 -0.91
N ILE A 3 1.45 -0.27 -0.19
CA ILE A 3 0.13 -0.27 0.44
C ILE A 3 -0.66 0.91 -0.08
N ASP A 4 -1.95 0.69 -0.25
CA ASP A 4 -2.94 1.72 -0.45
C ASP A 4 -4.23 1.36 0.28
N VAL A 5 -4.91 2.35 0.85
CA VAL A 5 -6.15 2.18 1.61
C VAL A 5 -7.24 3.13 1.14
N GLU A 6 -8.48 2.64 1.06
CA GLU A 6 -9.65 3.47 0.88
C GLU A 6 -10.41 3.57 2.21
N THR A 7 -10.81 4.79 2.55
CA THR A 7 -11.27 5.10 3.91
C THR A 7 -12.54 5.96 3.91
N GLY A 8 -13.22 5.97 5.03
CA GLY A 8 -14.36 6.85 5.29
C GLY A 8 -13.97 8.25 5.77
N GLY A 9 -12.67 8.61 5.76
CA GLY A 9 -12.18 9.91 6.20
C GLY A 9 -10.67 9.88 6.49
N PHE A 10 -10.16 10.88 7.22
CA PHE A 10 -8.72 11.09 7.41
C PHE A 10 -8.20 10.69 8.80
N ASP A 11 -9.07 10.43 9.77
CA ASP A 11 -8.68 10.05 11.14
C ASP A 11 -8.72 8.53 11.30
N ALA A 12 -7.56 7.89 11.21
CA ALA A 12 -7.43 6.43 11.27
C ALA A 12 -8.00 5.78 12.57
N LYS A 13 -8.20 6.58 13.64
CA LYS A 13 -8.78 6.08 14.89
C LYS A 13 -10.30 6.12 14.90
N LYS A 14 -10.91 6.97 14.07
CA LYS A 14 -12.36 7.21 14.07
C LYS A 14 -13.03 6.79 12.78
N ASP A 15 -12.31 6.95 11.65
CA ASP A 15 -12.91 6.76 10.34
C ASP A 15 -12.74 5.30 9.88
N ALA A 16 -13.74 4.83 9.12
CA ALA A 16 -13.73 3.46 8.62
C ALA A 16 -12.57 3.21 7.65
N LEU A 17 -11.89 2.07 7.81
CA LEU A 17 -11.10 1.47 6.74
C LEU A 17 -12.04 0.64 5.86
N LEU A 18 -12.13 0.98 4.57
CA LEU A 18 -13.09 0.36 3.65
C LEU A 18 -12.44 -0.64 2.70
N GLU A 19 -11.25 -0.31 2.19
CA GLU A 19 -10.44 -1.24 1.39
C GLU A 19 -8.98 -1.16 1.81
N ILE A 20 -8.28 -2.27 1.62
CA ILE A 20 -6.84 -2.36 1.82
C ILE A 20 -6.23 -3.21 0.72
N ALA A 21 -5.19 -2.71 0.09
CA ALA A 21 -4.38 -3.47 -0.85
C ALA A 21 -2.90 -3.44 -0.46
N ALA A 22 -2.24 -4.57 -0.69
CA ALA A 22 -0.79 -4.70 -0.55
C ALA A 22 -0.21 -5.32 -1.81
N VAL A 23 0.78 -4.68 -2.40
CA VAL A 23 1.54 -5.20 -3.54
C VAL A 23 2.94 -5.55 -3.09
N LEU A 24 3.28 -6.81 -3.25
CA LEU A 24 4.62 -7.30 -2.97
C LEU A 24 5.57 -6.85 -4.07
N VAL A 25 6.73 -6.37 -3.65
CA VAL A 25 7.82 -6.00 -4.54
C VAL A 25 9.00 -6.92 -4.25
N ASN A 26 9.47 -7.60 -5.27
CA ASN A 26 10.59 -8.53 -5.21
C ASN A 26 11.63 -8.17 -6.28
N PHE A 27 12.78 -8.82 -6.22
CA PHE A 27 13.77 -8.77 -7.30
C PHE A 27 13.46 -9.83 -8.35
N ASP A 28 13.57 -9.46 -9.61
CA ASP A 28 13.58 -10.39 -10.73
C ASP A 28 14.97 -11.06 -10.90
N GLU A 29 15.09 -11.93 -11.90
CA GLU A 29 16.34 -12.61 -12.24
C GLU A 29 17.50 -11.67 -12.64
N ASN A 30 17.18 -10.43 -13.02
CA ASN A 30 18.14 -9.38 -13.38
C ASN A 30 18.42 -8.40 -12.20
N GLN A 31 18.04 -8.77 -10.98
CA GLN A 31 18.18 -7.93 -9.79
C GLN A 31 17.42 -6.59 -9.88
N ARG A 32 16.34 -6.54 -10.65
CA ARG A 32 15.47 -5.37 -10.77
C ARG A 32 14.24 -5.55 -9.91
N LEU A 33 13.83 -4.51 -9.22
CA LEU A 33 12.57 -4.51 -8.49
C LEU A 33 11.39 -4.62 -9.45
N CYS A 34 10.49 -5.54 -9.16
CA CYS A 34 9.23 -5.71 -9.86
C CYS A 34 8.11 -6.05 -8.88
N ARG A 35 6.88 -5.73 -9.23
CA ARG A 35 5.73 -6.22 -8.48
C ARG A 35 5.49 -7.70 -8.77
N SER A 36 5.05 -8.45 -7.75
CA SER A 36 4.83 -9.89 -7.89
C SER A 36 3.40 -10.32 -7.55
N HIS A 37 2.89 -10.01 -6.39
CA HIS A 37 1.59 -10.46 -5.93
C HIS A 37 0.81 -9.33 -5.27
N THR A 38 -0.51 -9.29 -5.47
CA THR A 38 -1.40 -8.32 -4.86
C THR A 38 -2.36 -9.01 -3.91
N ILE A 39 -2.38 -8.56 -2.66
CA ILE A 39 -3.36 -8.90 -1.64
C ILE A 39 -4.38 -7.76 -1.63
N HIS A 40 -5.67 -8.07 -1.60
CA HIS A 40 -6.72 -7.06 -1.57
C HIS A 40 -7.93 -7.53 -0.76
N TYR A 41 -8.40 -6.68 0.15
CA TYR A 41 -9.59 -6.94 0.96
C TYR A 41 -10.51 -5.73 1.02
N HIS A 42 -11.81 -5.99 0.88
CA HIS A 42 -12.85 -5.06 1.28
C HIS A 42 -13.18 -5.28 2.76
N ILE A 43 -13.41 -4.20 3.49
CA ILE A 43 -13.60 -4.24 4.94
C ILE A 43 -14.91 -3.56 5.31
N HIS A 44 -15.70 -4.19 6.17
CA HIS A 44 -16.88 -3.54 6.76
C HIS A 44 -16.44 -2.50 7.79
N PRO A 45 -17.12 -1.34 7.84
CA PRO A 45 -16.90 -0.36 8.91
C PRO A 45 -17.00 -1.02 10.29
N PHE A 46 -16.07 -0.71 11.17
CA PHE A 46 -16.14 -1.17 12.55
C PHE A 46 -17.31 -0.49 13.30
N PRO A 47 -17.85 -1.09 14.40
CA PRO A 47 -18.95 -0.49 15.16
C PRO A 47 -18.61 0.90 15.68
N GLY A 48 -19.38 1.91 15.28
CA GLY A 48 -19.14 3.31 15.64
C GLY A 48 -18.13 4.06 14.76
N ALA A 49 -17.64 3.43 13.69
CA ALA A 49 -16.79 4.11 12.72
C ALA A 49 -17.51 5.32 12.10
N ASN A 50 -16.79 6.41 11.97
CA ASN A 50 -17.24 7.54 11.18
C ASN A 50 -17.05 7.29 9.70
N ILE A 51 -17.97 7.81 8.88
CA ILE A 51 -17.90 7.75 7.42
C ILE A 51 -18.32 9.11 6.89
N ASP A 52 -17.38 9.84 6.32
CA ASP A 52 -17.64 11.12 5.67
C ASP A 52 -18.27 10.88 4.29
N PRO A 53 -19.46 11.43 4.01
CA PRO A 53 -20.07 11.32 2.69
C PRO A 53 -19.21 11.87 1.54
N GLU A 54 -18.36 12.86 1.80
CA GLU A 54 -17.44 13.38 0.78
C GLU A 54 -16.33 12.36 0.44
N ALA A 55 -15.83 11.60 1.42
CA ALA A 55 -14.91 10.51 1.17
C ALA A 55 -15.54 9.42 0.28
N LEU A 56 -16.81 9.06 0.55
CA LEU A 56 -17.52 8.08 -0.28
C LEU A 56 -17.79 8.58 -1.72
N LYS A 57 -17.95 9.88 -1.93
CA LYS A 57 -18.07 10.43 -3.29
C LYS A 57 -16.78 10.30 -4.09
N ILE A 58 -15.63 10.39 -3.41
CA ILE A 58 -14.31 10.27 -4.04
C ILE A 58 -14.03 8.81 -4.38
N THR A 59 -14.21 7.90 -3.42
CA THR A 59 -13.91 6.47 -3.60
C THR A 59 -14.97 5.72 -4.41
N GLY A 60 -16.22 6.24 -4.43
CA GLY A 60 -17.36 5.56 -5.05
C GLY A 60 -17.81 4.29 -4.29
N ILE A 61 -17.28 4.05 -3.08
CA ILE A 61 -17.59 2.85 -2.30
C ILE A 61 -18.95 3.02 -1.62
N ASP A 62 -19.85 2.05 -1.82
CA ASP A 62 -21.00 1.83 -0.95
C ASP A 62 -20.63 0.78 0.12
N PRO A 63 -20.31 1.20 1.37
CA PRO A 63 -19.82 0.29 2.39
C PRO A 63 -20.88 -0.72 2.87
N TYR A 64 -22.15 -0.45 2.58
CA TYR A 64 -23.29 -1.29 3.00
C TYR A 64 -23.95 -2.04 1.84
N HIS A 65 -23.36 -2.00 0.65
CA HIS A 65 -23.91 -2.72 -0.50
C HIS A 65 -23.98 -4.23 -0.22
N PRO A 66 -25.16 -4.88 -0.39
CA PRO A 66 -25.38 -6.26 0.05
C PRO A 66 -24.51 -7.30 -0.67
N LEU A 67 -24.00 -6.99 -1.85
CA LEU A 67 -23.12 -7.87 -2.64
C LEU A 67 -21.63 -7.53 -2.49
N ARG A 68 -21.27 -6.59 -1.62
CA ARG A 68 -19.87 -6.24 -1.40
C ARG A 68 -19.19 -7.38 -0.64
N PRO A 69 -18.11 -8.00 -1.17
CA PRO A 69 -17.46 -9.15 -0.54
C PRO A 69 -16.52 -8.70 0.60
N ALA A 70 -17.08 -7.95 1.57
CA ALA A 70 -16.31 -7.37 2.65
C ALA A 70 -16.21 -8.30 3.87
N TYR A 71 -15.08 -8.26 4.54
CA TYR A 71 -14.83 -8.94 5.82
C TYR A 71 -15.02 -7.96 6.98
N HIS A 72 -15.39 -8.46 8.15
CA HIS A 72 -15.23 -7.71 9.39
C HIS A 72 -13.73 -7.44 9.66
N GLU A 73 -13.42 -6.34 10.37
CA GLU A 73 -12.04 -5.90 10.57
C GLU A 73 -11.12 -6.97 11.17
N ASP A 74 -11.60 -7.72 12.16
CA ASP A 74 -10.86 -8.80 12.80
C ASP A 74 -10.40 -9.87 11.80
N LYS A 75 -11.33 -10.29 10.94
CA LYS A 75 -11.01 -11.30 9.92
C LYS A 75 -10.18 -10.76 8.77
N ALA A 76 -10.42 -9.52 8.38
CA ALA A 76 -9.60 -8.85 7.38
C ALA A 76 -8.15 -8.66 7.87
N ALA A 77 -7.98 -8.20 9.10
CA ALA A 77 -6.67 -8.02 9.73
C ALA A 77 -5.89 -9.34 9.85
N GLU A 78 -6.55 -10.39 10.38
CA GLU A 78 -5.94 -11.72 10.48
C GLU A 78 -5.40 -12.17 9.12
N ARG A 79 -6.26 -12.19 8.08
CA ARG A 79 -5.86 -12.63 6.74
C ARG A 79 -4.78 -11.76 6.15
N PHE A 80 -4.96 -10.46 6.17
CA PHE A 80 -4.04 -9.50 5.57
C PHE A 80 -2.64 -9.60 6.19
N PHE A 81 -2.55 -9.56 7.51
CA PHE A 81 -1.26 -9.61 8.19
C PHE A 81 -0.62 -11.01 8.12
N ASP A 82 -1.39 -12.07 8.17
CA ASP A 82 -0.87 -13.44 8.08
C ASP A 82 -0.32 -13.73 6.68
N GLU A 83 -0.99 -13.28 5.61
CA GLU A 83 -0.46 -13.40 4.25
C GLU A 83 0.86 -12.64 4.11
N ILE A 84 0.94 -11.38 4.58
CA ILE A 84 2.18 -10.61 4.55
C ILE A 84 3.30 -11.31 5.32
N ARG A 85 3.01 -11.86 6.50
CA ARG A 85 3.98 -12.60 7.29
C ARG A 85 4.44 -13.90 6.63
N ALA A 86 3.54 -14.58 5.92
CA ALA A 86 3.90 -15.75 5.13
C ALA A 86 4.92 -15.40 4.04
N TYR A 87 4.71 -14.27 3.33
CA TYR A 87 5.66 -13.76 2.35
C TYR A 87 6.98 -13.31 2.98
N GLN A 88 6.95 -12.60 4.12
CA GLN A 88 8.17 -12.25 4.84
C GLN A 88 9.02 -13.49 5.16
N LYS A 89 8.36 -14.54 5.66
CA LYS A 89 9.05 -15.81 5.97
C LYS A 89 9.62 -16.46 4.71
N GLN A 90 8.87 -16.44 3.60
CA GLN A 90 9.34 -17.00 2.32
C GLN A 90 10.54 -16.24 1.76
N GLN A 91 10.61 -14.93 1.99
CA GLN A 91 11.70 -14.05 1.54
C GLN A 91 12.79 -13.87 2.62
N GLU A 92 12.75 -14.65 3.70
CA GLU A 92 13.69 -14.58 4.83
C GLU A 92 13.80 -13.16 5.46
N CYS A 93 12.74 -12.36 5.33
CA CYS A 93 12.68 -11.01 5.86
C CYS A 93 12.06 -10.98 7.26
N THR A 94 12.58 -10.13 8.11
CA THR A 94 12.05 -9.93 9.49
C THR A 94 10.98 -8.85 9.58
N ARG A 95 10.98 -7.89 8.65
CA ARG A 95 10.04 -6.76 8.59
C ARG A 95 9.81 -6.32 7.14
N SER A 96 8.64 -5.68 6.92
CA SER A 96 8.36 -4.96 5.68
C SER A 96 8.49 -3.46 5.90
N ILE A 97 9.09 -2.76 4.94
CA ILE A 97 8.98 -1.31 4.84
C ILE A 97 7.75 -0.99 3.99
N LEU A 98 6.85 -0.18 4.55
CA LEU A 98 5.69 0.28 3.82
C LEU A 98 6.12 1.32 2.79
N VAL A 99 5.68 1.13 1.57
CA VAL A 99 5.75 2.10 0.47
C VAL A 99 4.34 2.56 0.16
N GLY A 100 4.09 3.83 -0.06
CA GLY A 100 2.76 4.34 -0.41
C GLY A 100 2.84 5.70 -1.10
N HIS A 101 1.73 6.15 -1.62
CA HIS A 101 1.59 7.52 -2.11
C HIS A 101 0.95 8.38 -1.01
N ASN A 102 1.77 9.10 -0.25
CA ASN A 102 1.46 9.69 1.05
C ASN A 102 1.46 8.62 2.18
N ALA A 103 2.48 7.80 2.18
CA ALA A 103 2.62 6.52 2.90
C ALA A 103 2.34 6.57 4.42
N THR A 104 2.49 7.73 5.07
CA THR A 104 2.17 7.88 6.50
C THR A 104 0.67 7.80 6.77
N PHE A 105 -0.17 8.16 5.80
CA PHE A 105 -1.62 8.00 5.88
C PHE A 105 -1.98 6.51 5.96
N ASP A 106 -1.50 5.72 5.02
CA ASP A 106 -1.74 4.27 4.98
C ASP A 106 -1.21 3.57 6.22
N LEU A 107 0.02 3.91 6.65
CA LEU A 107 0.60 3.36 7.87
C LEU A 107 -0.25 3.68 9.10
N GLY A 108 -0.88 4.86 9.16
CA GLY A 108 -1.80 5.25 10.22
C GLY A 108 -2.99 4.30 10.33
N PHE A 109 -3.64 3.98 9.21
CA PHE A 109 -4.78 3.04 9.15
C PHE A 109 -4.35 1.60 9.42
N ILE A 110 -3.19 1.16 8.92
CA ILE A 110 -2.61 -0.16 9.24
C ILE A 110 -2.38 -0.32 10.76
N ASN A 111 -1.80 0.69 11.40
CA ASN A 111 -1.54 0.65 12.83
C ASN A 111 -2.85 0.67 13.63
N ALA A 112 -3.82 1.50 13.23
CA ALA A 112 -5.13 1.56 13.87
C ALA A 112 -5.91 0.23 13.71
N LEU A 113 -5.85 -0.40 12.54
CA LEU A 113 -6.41 -1.74 12.31
C LEU A 113 -5.79 -2.78 13.25
N ALA A 114 -4.46 -2.82 13.34
CA ALA A 114 -3.76 -3.75 14.23
C ALA A 114 -4.11 -3.50 15.71
N GLU A 115 -4.24 -2.24 16.13
CA GLU A 115 -4.63 -1.85 17.48
C GLU A 115 -6.07 -2.29 17.81
N ARG A 116 -7.05 -1.95 16.95
CA ARG A 116 -8.46 -2.30 17.16
C ARG A 116 -8.71 -3.81 17.18
N THR A 117 -7.97 -4.56 16.40
CA THR A 117 -8.11 -6.03 16.30
C THR A 117 -7.19 -6.79 17.24
N ASP A 118 -6.43 -6.09 18.09
CA ASP A 118 -5.42 -6.68 19.00
C ASP A 118 -4.38 -7.56 18.28
N TYR A 119 -4.07 -7.26 17.00
CA TYR A 119 -3.09 -8.03 16.24
C TYR A 119 -1.65 -7.67 16.66
N LYS A 120 -1.02 -8.52 17.46
CA LYS A 120 0.25 -8.25 18.15
C LYS A 120 1.50 -8.22 17.26
N ARG A 121 1.43 -8.82 16.08
CA ARG A 121 2.61 -9.04 15.24
C ARG A 121 2.51 -8.27 13.92
N ASN A 122 2.24 -6.95 14.00
CA ASN A 122 2.22 -6.07 12.84
C ASN A 122 3.53 -6.26 12.04
N PRO A 123 3.45 -6.66 10.75
CA PRO A 123 4.62 -6.97 9.94
C PRO A 123 5.42 -5.76 9.48
N PHE A 124 4.83 -4.55 9.60
CA PHE A 124 5.46 -3.33 9.10
C PHE A 124 6.41 -2.70 10.11
N HIS A 125 7.38 -1.97 9.58
CA HIS A 125 8.23 -1.12 10.41
C HIS A 125 7.36 -0.03 11.05
N PRO A 126 7.51 0.25 12.37
CA PRO A 126 6.56 1.10 13.09
C PRO A 126 6.52 2.56 12.65
N PHE A 127 7.59 3.08 12.00
CA PHE A 127 7.70 4.48 11.59
C PHE A 127 8.50 4.72 10.30
N SER A 128 9.23 3.72 9.76
CA SER A 128 9.93 3.89 8.49
C SER A 128 9.03 3.59 7.31
N VAL A 129 8.90 4.54 6.40
CA VAL A 129 8.14 4.41 5.16
C VAL A 129 8.98 4.92 3.99
N LEU A 130 8.62 4.50 2.79
CA LEU A 130 9.08 5.07 1.53
C LEU A 130 7.89 5.73 0.83
N ASP A 131 8.02 7.02 0.51
CA ASP A 131 6.91 7.80 0.00
C ASP A 131 7.12 8.18 -1.47
N THR A 132 6.20 7.73 -2.32
CA THR A 132 6.25 8.00 -3.76
C THR A 132 5.88 9.44 -4.12
N VAL A 133 5.31 10.24 -3.21
CA VAL A 133 5.19 11.70 -3.40
C VAL A 133 6.56 12.33 -3.51
N SER A 134 7.46 12.00 -2.58
CA SER A 134 8.85 12.52 -2.58
C SER A 134 9.65 11.97 -3.75
N LEU A 135 9.54 10.67 -4.03
CA LEU A 135 10.24 10.04 -5.15
C LEU A 135 9.73 10.57 -6.50
N GLY A 136 8.43 10.78 -6.64
CA GLY A 136 7.82 11.36 -7.85
C GLY A 136 8.19 12.81 -8.06
N ALA A 137 8.29 13.59 -6.98
CA ALA A 137 8.80 14.97 -7.04
C ALA A 137 10.25 14.99 -7.54
N LEU A 138 11.09 14.09 -7.04
CA LEU A 138 12.49 13.97 -7.45
C LEU A 138 12.64 13.51 -8.90
N ALA A 139 11.88 12.49 -9.32
CA ALA A 139 12.06 11.87 -10.63
C ALA A 139 11.31 12.61 -11.76
N TYR A 140 10.16 13.20 -11.48
CA TYR A 140 9.22 13.73 -12.48
C TYR A 140 8.77 15.18 -12.20
N GLY A 141 9.17 15.79 -11.09
CA GLY A 141 8.70 17.12 -10.70
C GLY A 141 7.20 17.17 -10.36
N GLN A 142 6.61 16.04 -9.96
CA GLN A 142 5.18 15.90 -9.68
C GLN A 142 4.95 15.22 -8.34
N THR A 143 3.83 15.59 -7.66
CA THR A 143 3.45 15.05 -6.35
C THR A 143 2.08 14.38 -6.35
N VAL A 144 1.34 14.40 -7.45
CA VAL A 144 0.02 13.79 -7.60
C VAL A 144 0.16 12.52 -8.41
N LEU A 145 -0.33 11.38 -7.91
CA LEU A 145 -0.16 10.05 -8.49
C LEU A 145 -0.49 10.02 -10.00
N ALA A 146 -1.65 10.55 -10.39
CA ALA A 146 -2.06 10.64 -11.79
C ALA A 146 -1.10 11.45 -12.68
N ARG A 147 -0.47 12.50 -12.13
CA ARG A 147 0.50 13.33 -12.87
C ARG A 147 1.85 12.64 -12.95
N ILE A 148 2.27 11.97 -11.87
CA ILE A 148 3.48 11.13 -11.86
C ILE A 148 3.35 10.03 -12.91
N ALA A 149 2.22 9.31 -12.94
CA ALA A 149 1.95 8.27 -13.90
C ALA A 149 2.07 8.76 -15.34
N ARG A 150 1.38 9.86 -15.68
CA ARG A 150 1.43 10.46 -17.04
C ARG A 150 2.83 10.92 -17.42
N GLN A 151 3.54 11.59 -16.50
CA GLN A 151 4.90 12.10 -16.75
C GLN A 151 5.91 10.95 -16.89
N GLY A 152 5.71 9.85 -16.15
CA GLY A 152 6.54 8.65 -16.20
C GLY A 152 6.19 7.69 -17.34
N GLY A 153 5.16 7.99 -18.14
CA GLY A 153 4.73 7.13 -19.27
C GLY A 153 3.94 5.89 -18.85
N PHE A 154 3.38 5.89 -17.62
CA PHE A 154 2.50 4.82 -17.16
C PHE A 154 1.06 5.03 -17.64
N GLU A 155 0.38 3.95 -17.95
CA GLU A 155 -1.05 4.01 -18.23
C GLU A 155 -1.81 4.42 -16.95
N TYR A 156 -2.72 5.38 -17.09
CA TYR A 156 -3.57 5.84 -16.01
C TYR A 156 -5.03 5.81 -16.43
N ASP A 157 -5.79 4.94 -15.79
CA ASP A 157 -7.23 4.80 -16.00
C ASP A 157 -8.00 5.50 -14.87
N SER A 158 -8.53 6.69 -15.18
CA SER A 158 -9.28 7.48 -14.19
C SER A 158 -10.59 6.81 -13.72
N SER A 159 -11.09 5.81 -14.43
CA SER A 159 -12.29 5.07 -14.04
C SER A 159 -12.00 4.03 -12.93
N LYS A 160 -10.73 3.66 -12.73
CA LYS A 160 -10.25 2.74 -11.70
C LYS A 160 -9.55 3.44 -10.54
N ALA A 161 -9.24 4.71 -10.71
CA ALA A 161 -8.65 5.54 -9.66
C ALA A 161 -9.55 5.58 -8.42
N HIS A 162 -8.93 5.72 -7.26
CA HIS A 162 -9.58 5.60 -5.95
C HIS A 162 -10.15 4.21 -5.67
N GLY A 163 -9.48 3.17 -6.17
CA GLY A 163 -9.67 1.81 -5.74
C GLY A 163 -8.33 1.26 -5.24
N ALA A 164 -8.26 0.82 -3.99
CA ALA A 164 -7.02 0.50 -3.29
C ALA A 164 -6.11 -0.46 -4.10
N LYS A 165 -6.68 -1.45 -4.77
CA LYS A 165 -5.91 -2.38 -5.59
C LYS A 165 -5.23 -1.68 -6.76
N TYR A 166 -5.96 -0.85 -7.51
CA TYR A 166 -5.43 -0.18 -8.69
C TYR A 166 -4.35 0.84 -8.31
N ASP A 167 -4.61 1.66 -7.29
CA ASP A 167 -3.69 2.70 -6.87
C ASP A 167 -2.41 2.10 -6.22
N ALA A 168 -2.53 1.01 -5.47
CA ALA A 168 -1.36 0.26 -4.98
C ALA A 168 -0.52 -0.36 -6.11
N GLU A 169 -1.15 -0.97 -7.12
CA GLU A 169 -0.45 -1.57 -8.26
C GLU A 169 0.27 -0.51 -9.11
N LEU A 170 -0.38 0.61 -9.39
CA LEU A 170 0.22 1.75 -10.10
C LEU A 170 1.38 2.36 -9.29
N THR A 171 1.19 2.56 -7.99
CA THR A 171 2.23 3.05 -7.09
C THR A 171 3.43 2.12 -7.06
N ALA A 172 3.20 0.80 -7.09
CA ALA A 172 4.27 -0.20 -7.14
C ALA A 172 5.07 -0.14 -8.45
N ASP A 173 4.39 -0.02 -9.59
CA ASP A 173 5.04 0.11 -10.89
C ASP A 173 5.91 1.39 -10.95
N ILE A 174 5.38 2.51 -10.47
CA ILE A 174 6.10 3.80 -10.37
C ILE A 174 7.30 3.68 -9.43
N PHE A 175 7.11 3.11 -8.25
CA PHE A 175 8.18 2.91 -7.26
C PHE A 175 9.30 2.06 -7.84
N CYS A 176 8.99 0.89 -8.39
CA CYS A 176 9.98 0.00 -8.99
C CYS A 176 10.74 0.68 -10.13
N HIS A 177 10.04 1.40 -11.00
CA HIS A 177 10.68 2.12 -12.11
C HIS A 177 11.66 3.20 -11.62
N ILE A 178 11.26 4.03 -10.66
CA ILE A 178 12.12 5.10 -10.12
C ILE A 178 13.38 4.49 -9.49
N VAL A 179 13.20 3.48 -8.63
CA VAL A 179 14.30 2.86 -7.90
C VAL A 179 15.26 2.14 -8.86
N ASN A 180 14.76 1.38 -9.82
CA ASN A 180 15.57 0.71 -10.82
C ASN A 180 16.35 1.70 -11.68
N THR A 181 15.69 2.79 -12.15
CA THR A 181 16.33 3.84 -12.94
C THR A 181 17.43 4.55 -12.16
N TRP A 182 17.21 4.80 -10.88
CA TRP A 182 18.20 5.41 -10.00
C TRP A 182 19.39 4.48 -9.79
N ALA A 183 19.13 3.21 -9.47
CA ALA A 183 20.18 2.20 -9.28
C ALA A 183 21.09 2.08 -10.52
N GLU A 184 20.51 2.03 -11.72
CA GLU A 184 21.26 1.99 -12.97
C GLU A 184 22.13 3.25 -13.18
N LYS A 185 21.57 4.45 -12.93
CA LYS A 185 22.28 5.71 -13.15
C LYS A 185 23.46 5.95 -12.23
N ILE A 186 23.36 5.52 -10.97
CA ILE A 186 24.42 5.72 -9.97
C ILE A 186 25.29 4.49 -9.75
N GLY A 187 25.02 3.40 -10.46
CA GLY A 187 25.75 2.13 -10.31
C GLY A 187 25.56 1.47 -8.95
N TYR A 188 24.41 1.71 -8.28
CA TYR A 188 24.09 1.09 -7.01
C TYR A 188 23.47 -0.29 -7.24
N SER A 189 23.95 -1.28 -6.50
CA SER A 189 23.31 -2.59 -6.41
C SER A 189 22.76 -2.80 -4.99
N TRP A 190 21.59 -3.38 -4.89
CA TRP A 190 21.05 -3.78 -3.60
C TRP A 190 21.98 -4.82 -3.00
N PRO A 191 22.33 -4.72 -1.70
CA PRO A 191 23.17 -5.72 -1.07
C PRO A 191 22.51 -7.09 -1.17
N ALA A 192 23.28 -8.09 -1.60
CA ALA A 192 22.86 -9.47 -1.50
C ALA A 192 22.64 -9.82 -0.01
N SER A 193 21.74 -10.74 0.29
CA SER A 193 21.34 -11.12 1.64
C SER A 193 22.49 -11.64 2.54
N GLU A 194 23.68 -11.82 2.00
CA GLU A 194 24.86 -12.37 2.69
C GLU A 194 25.77 -11.33 3.36
N GLU A 195 25.54 -10.02 3.19
CA GLU A 195 26.39 -8.97 3.76
C GLU A 195 25.67 -8.14 4.83
N GLN A 196 24.99 -8.78 5.77
CA GLN A 196 24.62 -8.11 7.02
C GLN A 196 25.67 -8.45 8.09
N PRO A 197 26.37 -7.42 8.62
CA PRO A 197 27.33 -7.62 9.70
C PRO A 197 26.66 -8.08 11.01
#